data_c80890826246264dc1a67c19ab4943e2
#
_entry.id   c80890826246264dc1a67c19ab4943e2
#
_cell.length_a   1.000
_cell.length_b   1.000
_cell.length_c   1.000
_cell.angle_alpha   90.00
_cell.angle_beta   90.00
_cell.angle_gamma   90.00
#
_symmetry.space_group_name_H-M   'P 1'
#
loop_
_entity.id
_entity.type
_entity.pdbx_description
1 polymer ?
#
loop_
_entity_poly.entity_id
_entity_poly.type
_entity_poly.pdbx_seq_one_letter_code
_entity_poly.pdbx_strand_id
1 'polypeptide(L)'
;YDAIKDAKPLTPTSSYRGTENCLRHYESLPRHPENLIIIGHAVCAFNPIYGQGMTVAALDARMLDECLQKHKKRHPEGDLTGFARQFQQKLAKLHAIPWTFAISQDSRYRGSTGAKPNLVTRLVIEYMELVLKALVDDAKVCQAFLEVLHMIKPPAILFHPRIAVKAIGQLYHVRSITRDRSDTILVGDGRMDKKI
;
A
#
# COMPACT_ATOMS: atom_id res chain seq x y z
N TYR A 1 -4.17 -3.72 25.13
CA TYR A 1 -4.93 -4.85 25.68
C TYR A 1 -5.55 -4.48 27.03
N ASP A 2 -4.77 -3.99 27.99
CA ASP A 2 -5.23 -3.68 29.35
C ASP A 2 -6.40 -2.69 29.40
N ALA A 3 -6.45 -1.72 28.49
CA ALA A 3 -7.53 -0.76 28.41
C ALA A 3 -8.91 -1.34 28.03
N ILE A 4 -8.94 -2.53 27.43
CA ILE A 4 -10.16 -3.14 26.87
C ILE A 4 -10.42 -4.56 27.38
N LYS A 5 -9.54 -5.16 28.17
CA LYS A 5 -9.67 -6.56 28.62
C LYS A 5 -10.96 -6.85 29.39
N ASP A 6 -11.45 -5.85 30.13
CA ASP A 6 -12.68 -5.95 30.94
C ASP A 6 -13.91 -5.35 30.23
N ALA A 7 -13.76 -4.92 28.97
CA ALA A 7 -14.85 -4.34 28.20
C ALA A 7 -15.90 -5.43 27.83
N LYS A 8 -17.16 -5.10 28.03
CA LYS A 8 -18.28 -5.99 27.65
C LYS A 8 -18.78 -5.59 26.27
N PRO A 9 -18.91 -6.54 25.32
CA PRO A 9 -19.49 -6.23 24.02
C PRO A 9 -20.93 -5.78 24.17
N LEU A 10 -21.28 -4.66 23.54
CA LEU A 10 -22.65 -4.10 23.56
C LEU A 10 -23.55 -4.69 22.48
N THR A 11 -22.94 -5.27 21.43
CA THR A 11 -23.63 -5.87 20.29
C THR A 11 -22.95 -7.17 19.87
N PRO A 12 -23.64 -8.08 19.17
CA PRO A 12 -22.99 -9.21 18.53
C PRO A 12 -21.93 -8.76 17.54
N THR A 13 -20.92 -9.59 17.32
CA THR A 13 -19.89 -9.33 16.30
C THR A 13 -20.50 -9.43 14.91
N SER A 14 -20.39 -8.37 14.12
CA SER A 14 -20.77 -8.35 12.72
C SER A 14 -19.55 -8.62 11.84
N SER A 15 -19.69 -9.49 10.85
CA SER A 15 -18.63 -9.78 9.88
C SER A 15 -18.95 -9.18 8.52
N TYR A 16 -17.92 -8.67 7.84
CA TYR A 16 -18.00 -8.17 6.47
C TYR A 16 -17.07 -8.98 5.57
N ARG A 17 -17.55 -9.39 4.40
CA ARG A 17 -16.81 -10.26 3.47
C ARG A 17 -16.34 -9.59 2.19
N GLY A 18 -16.64 -8.31 1.97
CA GLY A 18 -16.18 -7.55 0.79
C GLY A 18 -14.74 -7.08 0.94
N THR A 19 -13.78 -8.00 0.89
CA THR A 19 -12.35 -7.71 1.13
C THR A 19 -11.51 -7.73 -0.15
N GLU A 20 -12.13 -7.84 -1.32
CA GLU A 20 -11.42 -7.91 -2.59
C GLU A 20 -10.98 -6.52 -3.03
N ASN A 21 -9.72 -6.41 -3.52
CA ASN A 21 -9.31 -5.24 -4.28
C ASN A 21 -9.96 -5.28 -5.67
N CYS A 22 -10.56 -4.18 -6.10
CA CYS A 22 -11.21 -4.08 -7.41
C CYS A 22 -10.89 -2.74 -8.06
N LEU A 23 -10.24 -2.76 -9.22
CA LEU A 23 -9.98 -1.58 -10.04
C LEU A 23 -10.80 -1.67 -11.34
N ARG A 24 -11.59 -0.66 -11.62
CA ARG A 24 -12.42 -0.56 -12.82
C ARG A 24 -11.82 0.47 -13.76
N HIS A 25 -11.49 0.04 -14.96
CA HIS A 25 -10.79 0.83 -15.99
C HIS A 25 -11.75 1.69 -16.81
N TYR A 26 -12.43 2.64 -16.16
CA TYR A 26 -13.33 3.57 -16.86
C TYR A 26 -12.59 4.48 -17.85
N GLU A 27 -11.32 4.77 -17.61
CA GLU A 27 -10.45 5.53 -18.51
C GLU A 27 -10.23 4.85 -19.87
N SER A 28 -10.41 3.53 -19.93
CA SER A 28 -10.21 2.70 -21.14
C SER A 28 -11.47 2.45 -21.94
N LEU A 29 -12.61 3.03 -21.52
CA LEU A 29 -13.87 2.86 -22.26
C LEU A 29 -13.75 3.44 -23.67
N PRO A 30 -14.12 2.67 -24.75
CA PRO A 30 -14.10 3.17 -26.12
C PRO A 30 -15.09 4.33 -26.32
N ARG A 31 -16.26 4.28 -25.67
CA ARG A 31 -17.25 5.34 -25.59
C ARG A 31 -17.42 5.74 -24.14
N HIS A 32 -16.97 6.92 -23.79
CA HIS A 32 -17.19 7.49 -22.45
C HIS A 32 -18.47 8.32 -22.47
N PRO A 33 -19.43 8.07 -21.55
CA PRO A 33 -20.61 8.93 -21.42
C PRO A 33 -20.20 10.36 -21.06
N GLU A 34 -20.72 11.34 -21.79
CA GLU A 34 -20.56 12.74 -21.39
C GLU A 34 -21.35 13.03 -20.12
N ASN A 35 -20.88 13.98 -19.34
CA ASN A 35 -21.50 14.43 -18.08
C ASN A 35 -21.60 13.34 -17.00
N LEU A 36 -20.89 12.21 -17.13
CA LEU A 36 -20.80 11.16 -16.12
C LEU A 36 -19.35 11.00 -15.66
N ILE A 37 -19.11 11.19 -14.39
CA ILE A 37 -17.83 10.89 -13.73
C ILE A 37 -18.05 9.86 -12.64
N ILE A 38 -17.06 8.97 -12.47
CA ILE A 38 -17.05 7.94 -11.44
C ILE A 38 -15.84 8.19 -10.55
N ILE A 39 -16.03 8.17 -9.22
CA ILE A 39 -14.99 8.44 -8.24
C ILE A 39 -15.05 7.46 -7.07
N GLY A 40 -13.99 7.45 -6.25
CA GLY A 40 -13.90 6.72 -5.01
C GLY A 40 -13.98 5.21 -5.19
N HIS A 41 -14.66 4.55 -4.27
CA HIS A 41 -14.80 3.09 -4.22
C HIS A 41 -15.48 2.48 -5.47
N ALA A 42 -16.26 3.26 -6.19
CA ALA A 42 -16.86 2.84 -7.45
C ALA A 42 -15.82 2.63 -8.56
N VAL A 43 -14.67 3.31 -8.50
CA VAL A 43 -13.55 3.13 -9.42
C VAL A 43 -12.53 2.16 -8.84
N CYS A 44 -12.06 2.45 -7.63
CA CYS A 44 -10.97 1.72 -7.00
C CYS A 44 -11.36 1.31 -5.58
N ALA A 45 -11.76 0.07 -5.42
CA ALA A 45 -12.08 -0.54 -4.13
C ALA A 45 -10.83 -1.22 -3.57
N PHE A 46 -10.51 -0.92 -2.31
CA PHE A 46 -9.40 -1.56 -1.59
C PHE A 46 -9.93 -2.44 -0.48
N ASN A 47 -9.20 -3.52 -0.22
CA ASN A 47 -9.38 -4.29 1.00
C ASN A 47 -9.25 -3.35 2.22
N PRO A 48 -10.24 -3.32 3.13
CA PRO A 48 -10.26 -2.42 4.29
C PRO A 48 -9.02 -2.52 5.19
N ILE A 49 -8.34 -3.66 5.19
CA ILE A 49 -7.13 -3.89 5.97
C ILE A 49 -6.00 -2.90 5.65
N TYR A 50 -5.97 -2.34 4.44
CA TYR A 50 -4.96 -1.38 4.02
C TYR A 50 -5.25 0.05 4.48
N GLY A 51 -6.48 0.35 4.92
CA GLY A 51 -6.87 1.67 5.41
C GLY A 51 -6.84 2.78 4.36
N GLN A 52 -6.69 2.47 3.07
CA GLN A 52 -6.41 3.45 2.01
C GLN A 52 -7.65 4.03 1.34
N GLY A 53 -8.79 3.34 1.44
CA GLY A 53 -9.99 3.69 0.68
C GLY A 53 -10.48 5.13 0.91
N MET A 54 -10.52 5.60 2.16
CA MET A 54 -10.95 6.96 2.49
C MET A 54 -9.96 8.02 2.01
N THR A 55 -8.66 7.77 2.15
CA THR A 55 -7.62 8.69 1.67
C THR A 55 -7.68 8.85 0.16
N VAL A 56 -7.84 7.75 -0.57
CA VAL A 56 -7.98 7.78 -2.04
C VAL A 56 -9.23 8.54 -2.44
N ALA A 57 -10.38 8.28 -1.82
CA ALA A 57 -11.62 9.00 -2.11
C ALA A 57 -11.52 10.51 -1.85
N ALA A 58 -10.82 10.92 -0.80
CA ALA A 58 -10.56 12.33 -0.51
C ALA A 58 -9.65 12.98 -1.58
N LEU A 59 -8.63 12.25 -2.05
CA LEU A 59 -7.75 12.70 -3.14
C LEU A 59 -8.51 12.79 -4.46
N ASP A 60 -9.44 11.87 -4.74
CA ASP A 60 -10.31 11.92 -5.91
C ASP A 60 -11.16 13.20 -5.92
N ALA A 61 -11.79 13.51 -4.78
CA ALA A 61 -12.59 14.72 -4.63
C ALA A 61 -11.76 15.99 -4.83
N ARG A 62 -10.55 16.04 -4.24
CA ARG A 62 -9.62 17.17 -4.45
C ARG A 62 -9.18 17.28 -5.92
N MET A 63 -8.86 16.17 -6.56
CA MET A 63 -8.51 16.17 -7.97
C MET A 63 -9.66 16.63 -8.85
N LEU A 64 -10.91 16.25 -8.51
CA LEU A 64 -12.09 16.72 -9.22
C LEU A 64 -12.22 18.23 -9.14
N ASP A 65 -12.11 18.81 -7.95
CA ASP A 65 -12.15 20.26 -7.74
C ASP A 65 -11.07 20.99 -8.56
N GLU A 66 -9.80 20.52 -8.48
CA GLU A 66 -8.70 21.08 -9.26
C GLU A 66 -8.95 21.00 -10.77
N CYS A 67 -9.52 19.87 -11.25
CA CYS A 67 -9.83 19.70 -12.67
C CYS A 67 -10.97 20.62 -13.11
N LEU A 68 -12.02 20.74 -12.30
CA LEU A 68 -13.14 21.66 -12.59
C LEU A 68 -12.70 23.11 -12.61
N GLN A 69 -11.90 23.54 -11.64
CA GLN A 69 -11.37 24.91 -11.62
C GLN A 69 -10.51 25.22 -12.85
N LYS A 70 -9.64 24.28 -13.28
CA LYS A 70 -8.82 24.44 -14.49
C LYS A 70 -9.68 24.42 -15.75
N HIS A 71 -10.71 23.59 -15.79
CA HIS A 71 -11.64 23.50 -16.92
C HIS A 71 -12.46 24.77 -17.06
N LYS A 72 -13.04 25.29 -15.97
CA LYS A 72 -13.80 26.54 -15.94
C LYS A 72 -13.00 27.74 -16.45
N LYS A 73 -11.69 27.80 -16.16
CA LYS A 73 -10.82 28.88 -16.68
C LYS A 73 -10.65 28.81 -18.19
N ARG A 74 -10.73 27.62 -18.80
CA ARG A 74 -10.57 27.41 -20.25
C ARG A 74 -11.90 27.50 -21.01
N HIS A 75 -12.99 27.18 -20.33
CA HIS A 75 -14.34 27.11 -20.84
C HIS A 75 -15.28 27.92 -19.92
N PRO A 76 -15.17 29.26 -19.94
CA PRO A 76 -16.00 30.14 -19.08
C PRO A 76 -17.48 29.99 -19.33
N GLU A 77 -17.87 29.59 -20.55
CA GLU A 77 -19.24 29.30 -21.01
C GLU A 77 -19.84 28.05 -20.33
N GLY A 78 -19.02 27.24 -19.63
CA GLY A 78 -19.50 26.07 -18.91
C GLY A 78 -19.62 24.80 -19.75
N ASP A 79 -19.03 24.76 -20.94
CA ASP A 79 -18.97 23.54 -21.74
C ASP A 79 -18.12 22.46 -21.04
N LEU A 80 -18.71 21.28 -20.80
CA LEU A 80 -18.08 20.13 -20.16
C LEU A 80 -17.73 19.00 -21.16
N THR A 81 -17.83 19.26 -22.46
CA THR A 81 -17.53 18.26 -23.48
C THR A 81 -16.09 17.70 -23.31
N GLY A 82 -15.97 16.40 -23.22
CA GLY A 82 -14.71 15.68 -23.04
C GLY A 82 -14.09 15.78 -21.63
N PHE A 83 -14.68 16.58 -20.72
CA PHE A 83 -14.17 16.71 -19.34
C PHE A 83 -14.15 15.37 -18.61
N ALA A 84 -15.25 14.62 -18.67
CA ALA A 84 -15.40 13.36 -17.96
C ALA A 84 -14.29 12.36 -18.33
N ARG A 85 -14.03 12.19 -19.62
CA ARG A 85 -12.95 11.30 -20.11
C ARG A 85 -11.57 11.75 -19.64
N GLN A 86 -11.26 13.03 -19.75
CA GLN A 86 -9.98 13.59 -19.31
C GLN A 86 -9.79 13.42 -17.79
N PHE A 87 -10.85 13.61 -17.01
CA PHE A 87 -10.83 13.41 -15.57
C PHE A 87 -10.54 11.95 -15.23
N GLN A 88 -11.25 10.98 -15.82
CA GLN A 88 -11.02 9.55 -15.58
C GLN A 88 -9.59 9.12 -15.92
N GLN A 89 -9.00 9.64 -16.99
CA GLN A 89 -7.60 9.38 -17.33
C GLN A 89 -6.61 9.90 -16.27
N LYS A 90 -6.88 11.05 -15.67
CA LYS A 90 -6.06 11.58 -14.56
C LYS A 90 -6.25 10.78 -13.29
N LEU A 91 -7.48 10.39 -13.01
CA LEU A 91 -7.86 9.59 -11.86
C LEU A 91 -7.15 8.22 -11.89
N ALA A 92 -7.10 7.57 -13.04
CA ALA A 92 -6.38 6.32 -13.23
C ALA A 92 -4.89 6.44 -12.86
N LYS A 93 -4.25 7.56 -13.19
CA LYS A 93 -2.86 7.84 -12.80
C LYS A 93 -2.70 8.02 -11.28
N LEU A 94 -3.66 8.67 -10.62
CA LEU A 94 -3.68 8.82 -9.17
C LEU A 94 -3.80 7.44 -8.48
N HIS A 95 -4.68 6.59 -8.99
CA HIS A 95 -4.93 5.27 -8.42
C HIS A 95 -3.80 4.26 -8.64
N ALA A 96 -2.94 4.46 -9.64
CA ALA A 96 -1.88 3.51 -9.99
C ALA A 96 -0.94 3.19 -8.82
N ILE A 97 -0.59 4.19 -8.00
CA ILE A 97 0.31 4.01 -6.86
C ILE A 97 -0.34 3.19 -5.74
N PRO A 98 -1.47 3.65 -5.13
CA PRO A 98 -2.12 2.89 -4.05
C PRO A 98 -2.56 1.50 -4.52
N TRP A 99 -2.98 1.35 -5.78
CA TRP A 99 -3.30 0.06 -6.37
C TRP A 99 -2.09 -0.89 -6.37
N THR A 100 -0.94 -0.41 -6.85
CA THR A 100 0.29 -1.21 -6.89
C THR A 100 0.70 -1.66 -5.49
N PHE A 101 0.56 -0.80 -4.49
CA PHE A 101 0.82 -1.17 -3.09
C PHE A 101 -0.12 -2.28 -2.60
N ALA A 102 -1.41 -2.13 -2.82
CA ALA A 102 -2.41 -3.11 -2.37
C ALA A 102 -2.19 -4.49 -2.99
N ILE A 103 -2.05 -4.58 -4.32
CA ILE A 103 -1.83 -5.86 -5.01
C ILE A 103 -0.48 -6.49 -4.67
N SER A 104 0.56 -5.67 -4.39
CA SER A 104 1.86 -6.18 -3.97
C SER A 104 1.78 -6.88 -2.61
N GLN A 105 0.98 -6.37 -1.69
CA GLN A 105 0.76 -7.02 -0.40
C GLN A 105 -0.06 -8.31 -0.56
N ASP A 106 -1.13 -8.28 -1.35
CA ASP A 106 -1.96 -9.46 -1.60
C ASP A 106 -1.19 -10.59 -2.27
N SER A 107 -0.25 -10.29 -3.15
CA SER A 107 0.57 -11.28 -3.88
C SER A 107 1.43 -12.17 -2.96
N ARG A 108 1.60 -11.80 -1.70
CA ARG A 108 2.36 -12.57 -0.68
C ARG A 108 1.57 -13.72 -0.10
N TYR A 109 0.25 -13.69 -0.20
CA TYR A 109 -0.60 -14.72 0.37
C TYR A 109 -0.80 -15.88 -0.60
N ARG A 110 -0.65 -17.12 -0.09
CA ARG A 110 -0.99 -18.33 -0.84
C ARG A 110 -2.51 -18.33 -1.11
N GLY A 111 -2.89 -18.42 -2.38
CA GLY A 111 -4.30 -18.38 -2.80
C GLY A 111 -4.72 -17.04 -3.38
N SER A 112 -3.85 -16.03 -3.42
CA SER A 112 -4.09 -14.81 -4.19
C SER A 112 -4.24 -15.16 -5.67
N THR A 113 -5.40 -14.81 -6.25
CA THR A 113 -5.68 -14.97 -7.68
C THR A 113 -5.28 -13.68 -8.38
N GLY A 114 -4.19 -13.71 -9.15
CA GLY A 114 -3.71 -12.53 -9.88
C GLY A 114 -2.50 -12.85 -10.74
N ALA A 115 -2.10 -11.90 -11.58
CA ALA A 115 -0.88 -12.03 -12.38
C ALA A 115 0.35 -12.10 -11.46
N LYS A 116 1.23 -13.06 -11.72
CA LYS A 116 2.50 -13.18 -10.98
C LYS A 116 3.35 -11.91 -11.21
N PRO A 117 3.94 -11.35 -10.14
CA PRO A 117 4.76 -10.15 -10.26
C PRO A 117 5.98 -10.44 -11.15
N ASN A 118 6.30 -9.49 -12.03
CA ASN A 118 7.52 -9.55 -12.84
C ASN A 118 8.77 -9.35 -11.95
N LEU A 119 9.96 -9.54 -12.53
CA LEU A 119 11.24 -9.45 -11.79
C LEU A 119 11.41 -8.10 -11.08
N VAL A 120 11.07 -7.00 -11.74
CA VAL A 120 11.19 -5.64 -11.17
C VAL A 120 10.26 -5.48 -9.98
N THR A 121 9.00 -5.91 -10.12
CA THR A 121 8.02 -5.86 -9.02
C THR A 121 8.49 -6.70 -7.82
N ARG A 122 9.09 -7.88 -8.07
CA ARG A 122 9.65 -8.71 -6.98
C ARG A 122 10.77 -8.00 -6.25
N LEU A 123 11.71 -7.38 -6.96
CA LEU A 123 12.81 -6.62 -6.35
C LEU A 123 12.28 -5.44 -5.51
N VAL A 124 11.24 -4.75 -6.00
CA VAL A 124 10.59 -3.67 -5.24
C VAL A 124 9.92 -4.23 -3.98
N ILE A 125 9.24 -5.36 -4.06
CA ILE A 125 8.62 -6.02 -2.89
C ILE A 125 9.70 -6.39 -1.85
N GLU A 126 10.79 -7.03 -2.28
CA GLU A 126 11.89 -7.41 -1.40
C GLU A 126 12.55 -6.17 -0.74
N TYR A 127 12.74 -5.11 -1.53
CA TYR A 127 13.24 -3.84 -0.99
C TYR A 127 12.29 -3.24 0.05
N MET A 128 10.98 -3.25 -0.21
CA MET A 128 9.98 -2.76 0.74
C MET A 128 9.96 -3.56 2.04
N GLU A 129 10.27 -4.84 2.01
CA GLU A 129 10.45 -5.63 3.25
C GLU A 129 11.62 -5.12 4.10
N LEU A 130 12.71 -4.73 3.46
CA LEU A 130 13.85 -4.14 4.16
C LEU A 130 13.49 -2.77 4.75
N VAL A 131 12.74 -1.95 4.00
CA VAL A 131 12.22 -0.68 4.51
C VAL A 131 11.32 -0.93 5.74
N LEU A 132 10.39 -1.89 5.68
CA LEU A 132 9.51 -2.24 6.80
C LEU A 132 10.29 -2.70 8.05
N LYS A 133 11.37 -3.45 7.88
CA LYS A 133 12.25 -3.81 9.00
C LYS A 133 12.95 -2.58 9.59
N ALA A 134 13.43 -1.69 8.74
CA ALA A 134 14.12 -0.47 9.18
C ALA A 134 13.19 0.56 9.88
N LEU A 135 11.86 0.45 9.72
CA LEU A 135 10.89 1.31 10.42
C LEU A 135 11.00 1.23 11.95
N VAL A 136 11.35 0.05 12.46
CA VAL A 136 11.42 -0.20 13.91
C VAL A 136 12.63 0.51 14.51
N ASP A 137 13.71 0.62 13.74
CA ASP A 137 15.01 1.09 14.23
C ASP A 137 15.29 2.56 13.88
N ASP A 138 14.55 3.16 12.94
CA ASP A 138 14.82 4.52 12.47
C ASP A 138 13.55 5.35 12.26
N ALA A 139 13.35 6.34 13.14
CA ALA A 139 12.18 7.22 13.13
C ALA A 139 12.03 8.02 11.81
N LYS A 140 13.14 8.33 11.11
CA LYS A 140 13.08 9.04 9.81
C LYS A 140 12.59 8.13 8.69
N VAL A 141 12.98 6.85 8.72
CA VAL A 141 12.43 5.85 7.79
C VAL A 141 10.95 5.65 8.06
N CYS A 142 10.56 5.54 9.34
CA CYS A 142 9.16 5.45 9.76
C CYS A 142 8.34 6.66 9.27
N GLN A 143 8.82 7.86 9.51
CA GLN A 143 8.15 9.09 9.04
C GLN A 143 7.98 9.09 7.52
N ALA A 144 9.04 8.81 6.77
CA ALA A 144 8.97 8.79 5.31
C ALA A 144 7.99 7.73 4.79
N PHE A 145 7.97 6.56 5.42
CA PHE A 145 7.01 5.51 5.07
C PHE A 145 5.57 5.94 5.34
N LEU A 146 5.29 6.52 6.51
CA LEU A 146 3.95 7.02 6.85
C LEU A 146 3.51 8.15 5.90
N GLU A 147 4.42 9.06 5.54
CA GLU A 147 4.13 10.13 4.57
C GLU A 147 3.77 9.56 3.19
N VAL A 148 4.40 8.45 2.76
CA VAL A 148 4.05 7.75 1.52
C VAL A 148 2.75 6.97 1.68
N LEU A 149 2.56 6.27 2.79
CA LEU A 149 1.35 5.50 3.08
C LEU A 149 0.11 6.41 3.08
N HIS A 150 0.23 7.59 3.64
CA HIS A 150 -0.83 8.61 3.64
C HIS A 150 -0.86 9.48 2.38
N MET A 151 -0.08 9.13 1.34
CA MET A 151 -0.03 9.84 0.04
C MET A 151 0.33 11.33 0.16
N ILE A 152 1.03 11.73 1.22
CA ILE A 152 1.56 13.08 1.43
C ILE A 152 2.79 13.28 0.53
N LYS A 153 3.61 12.24 0.38
CA LYS A 153 4.81 12.24 -0.46
C LYS A 153 4.79 11.10 -1.48
N PRO A 154 5.47 11.28 -2.62
CA PRO A 154 5.54 10.22 -3.64
C PRO A 154 6.39 9.03 -3.14
N PRO A 155 6.10 7.78 -3.59
CA PRO A 155 6.86 6.58 -3.21
C PRO A 155 8.36 6.66 -3.51
N ALA A 156 8.76 7.47 -4.48
CA ALA A 156 10.17 7.68 -4.82
C ALA A 156 11.04 8.12 -3.64
N ILE A 157 10.45 8.76 -2.62
CA ILE A 157 11.20 9.16 -1.42
C ILE A 157 11.75 7.96 -0.64
N LEU A 158 11.09 6.81 -0.70
CA LEU A 158 11.56 5.59 -0.04
C LEU A 158 12.84 5.03 -0.68
N PHE A 159 13.15 5.44 -1.92
CA PHE A 159 14.39 5.10 -2.62
C PHE A 159 15.48 6.16 -2.43
N HIS A 160 15.26 7.17 -1.59
CA HIS A 160 16.28 8.16 -1.29
C HIS A 160 17.50 7.49 -0.64
N PRO A 161 18.76 7.83 -0.99
CA PRO A 161 19.95 7.15 -0.52
C PRO A 161 20.04 6.95 1.00
N ARG A 162 19.59 7.92 1.78
CA ARG A 162 19.56 7.82 3.26
C ARG A 162 18.65 6.69 3.76
N ILE A 163 17.51 6.47 3.09
CA ILE A 163 16.57 5.40 3.43
C ILE A 163 17.10 4.07 2.89
N ALA A 164 17.61 4.06 1.65
CA ALA A 164 18.16 2.88 1.02
C ALA A 164 19.32 2.27 1.82
N VAL A 165 20.23 3.08 2.32
CA VAL A 165 21.34 2.61 3.18
C VAL A 165 20.82 1.96 4.45
N LYS A 166 19.80 2.53 5.09
CA LYS A 166 19.20 1.96 6.31
C LYS A 166 18.46 0.64 6.02
N ALA A 167 17.68 0.61 4.94
CA ALA A 167 16.96 -0.59 4.52
C ALA A 167 17.94 -1.73 4.17
N ILE A 168 18.97 -1.47 3.36
CA ILE A 168 19.97 -2.47 2.96
C ILE A 168 20.79 -2.90 4.17
N GLY A 169 21.06 -2.01 5.12
CA GLY A 169 21.73 -2.35 6.38
C GLY A 169 21.04 -3.47 7.16
N GLN A 170 19.73 -3.62 7.02
CA GLN A 170 18.97 -4.72 7.64
C GLN A 170 19.38 -6.12 7.14
N LEU A 171 19.92 -6.22 5.92
CA LEU A 171 20.46 -7.50 5.42
C LEU A 171 21.65 -8.01 6.25
N TYR A 172 22.46 -7.12 6.78
CA TYR A 172 23.61 -7.47 7.62
C TYR A 172 23.16 -7.85 9.05
N HIS A 173 22.13 -7.18 9.57
CA HIS A 173 21.60 -7.48 10.90
C HIS A 173 20.95 -8.86 10.96
N VAL A 174 20.20 -9.26 9.95
CA VAL A 174 19.58 -10.58 9.86
C VAL A 174 20.65 -11.69 9.77
N ARG A 175 21.74 -11.45 9.04
CA ARG A 175 22.84 -12.42 8.93
C ARG A 175 23.61 -12.61 10.23
N SER A 176 23.77 -11.59 11.07
CA SER A 176 24.43 -11.73 12.36
C SER A 176 23.60 -12.55 13.35
N ILE A 177 22.29 -12.36 13.39
CA ILE A 177 21.37 -13.09 14.29
C ILE A 177 21.28 -14.59 13.90
N THR A 178 21.28 -14.90 12.60
CA THR A 178 21.27 -16.30 12.14
C THR A 178 22.59 -17.02 12.40
N ARG A 179 23.71 -16.31 12.38
CA ARG A 179 25.03 -16.85 12.67
C ARG A 179 25.20 -17.17 14.17
N ASP A 180 24.72 -16.29 15.03
CA ASP A 180 24.75 -16.46 16.48
C ASP A 180 23.87 -17.63 16.95
N ARG A 181 22.71 -17.84 16.29
CA ARG A 181 21.86 -19.03 16.56
C ARG A 181 22.45 -20.33 16.11
N SER A 182 23.18 -20.37 15.00
CA SER A 182 23.88 -21.61 14.56
C SER A 182 25.03 -21.97 15.48
N ASP A 183 25.76 -20.99 16.01
CA ASP A 183 26.85 -21.22 16.93
C ASP A 183 26.37 -21.67 18.33
N THR A 184 25.19 -21.22 18.76
CA THR A 184 24.55 -21.64 20.01
C THR A 184 24.01 -23.08 19.97
N ILE A 185 23.58 -23.56 18.80
CA ILE A 185 23.08 -24.94 18.63
C ILE A 185 24.23 -25.95 18.59
N LEU A 186 25.45 -25.57 18.17
CA LEU A 186 26.61 -26.44 18.09
C LEU A 186 27.33 -26.64 19.43
N VAL A 187 27.02 -25.83 20.46
CA VAL A 187 27.65 -25.94 21.81
C VAL A 187 26.80 -26.79 22.76
N GLY A 188 25.59 -27.18 22.40
CA GLY A 188 24.63 -27.90 23.26
C GLY A 188 24.66 -29.42 23.21
N ASP A 189 25.46 -30.05 22.36
CA ASP A 189 25.48 -31.53 22.22
C ASP A 189 26.80 -32.14 22.65
N GLY A 190 27.03 -32.18 23.94
CA GLY A 190 28.22 -32.80 24.50
C GLY A 190 28.22 -33.01 26.00
N ARG A 191 27.18 -33.71 26.56
CA ARG A 191 27.31 -34.51 27.80
C ARG A 191 26.04 -35.32 28.09
N MET A 192 25.94 -36.48 27.52
CA MET A 192 25.17 -37.54 28.16
C MET A 192 26.06 -38.19 29.22
N ASP A 193 25.90 -37.82 30.46
CA ASP A 193 26.43 -38.62 31.59
C ASP A 193 25.56 -39.87 31.74
N LYS A 194 26.20 -40.99 31.44
CA LYS A 194 25.78 -42.33 31.90
C LYS A 194 25.96 -42.39 33.42
N LYS A 195 24.89 -42.56 34.18
CA LYS A 195 24.93 -43.24 35.48
C LYS A 195 23.62 -43.99 35.69
N ILE A 196 23.74 -45.32 35.68
CA ILE A 196 23.13 -46.42 36.46
C ILE A 196 21.63 -46.37 36.66
#